data_4019d59f7aa26e68bd39b0febb5964da
#
_entry.id   4019d59f7aa26e68bd39b0febb5964da
#
_cell.length_a   1.000
_cell.length_b   1.000
_cell.length_c   1.000
_cell.angle_alpha   90.00
_cell.angle_beta   90.00
_cell.angle_gamma   90.00
#
_symmetry.space_group_name_H-M   'P 1'
#
loop_
_entity.id
_entity.type
_entity.pdbx_description
1 polymer ?
#
loop_
_entity_poly.entity_id
_entity_poly.type
_entity_poly.pdbx_seq_one_letter_code
_entity_poly.pdbx_strand_id
1 'polypeptide(L)'
;MRTIFQIFCLLLAVTTATACNNTEENEWLPEVTVETIVTTDITATSAISGGRISGNMEDITEFGICWGTSAEPTVSGSHAASDGSPESFACYIMGLTPGTTYYVRAYATLASGTVYGTARRFTTADEDGGEGSEDEMQLQIYLWPEGNMPAVTSYTINNGNYQDDPDFCPNMVWYPVPDNVEVKGAVMVCPGGAFMFRSPNEGAPVARRLAELGWQSFVVNYRVRPYTMEEGSLDLARAIRYVRSHAADYGIDSNHIASVGFSAGGILCGDEALHFDGQVNGTALDDGYIPDELD
;
A
#
# COMPACT_ATOMS: atom_id res chain seq x y z
N MET A 1 45.23 62.52 -35.78
CA MET A 1 45.39 63.45 -34.65
C MET A 1 45.12 62.70 -33.38
N ARG A 2 46.16 62.54 -32.53
CA ARG A 2 46.19 62.44 -31.07
C ARG A 2 45.53 61.19 -30.51
N THR A 3 46.07 60.46 -29.54
CA THR A 3 47.39 60.42 -28.86
C THR A 3 47.41 59.10 -28.06
N ILE A 4 48.58 58.49 -28.07
CA ILE A 4 49.04 57.35 -27.29
C ILE A 4 48.93 57.63 -25.79
N PHE A 5 48.48 56.66 -25.00
CA PHE A 5 48.93 56.51 -23.63
C PHE A 5 49.16 55.03 -23.30
N GLN A 6 50.47 54.73 -23.23
CA GLN A 6 50.92 53.44 -22.62
C GLN A 6 50.97 53.65 -21.12
N ILE A 7 50.44 52.68 -20.39
CA ILE A 7 50.78 52.54 -18.97
C ILE A 7 51.37 51.17 -18.77
N PHE A 8 52.62 51.14 -18.45
CA PHE A 8 53.38 50.01 -17.92
C PHE A 8 52.81 49.61 -16.57
N CYS A 9 52.46 48.36 -16.40
CA CYS A 9 52.20 47.76 -15.08
C CYS A 9 53.19 46.62 -14.84
N LEU A 10 53.99 46.86 -13.85
CA LEU A 10 55.07 46.03 -13.33
C LEU A 10 54.51 44.68 -12.80
N LEU A 11 55.03 43.55 -13.33
CA LEU A 11 54.84 42.27 -12.72
C LEU A 11 55.60 42.17 -11.41
N LEU A 12 54.90 42.09 -10.29
CA LEU A 12 55.47 41.66 -9.02
C LEU A 12 54.91 40.25 -8.75
N ALA A 13 55.73 39.23 -8.99
CA ALA A 13 55.40 37.85 -8.62
C ALA A 13 55.56 37.71 -7.11
N VAL A 14 54.40 37.60 -6.41
CA VAL A 14 54.38 37.15 -5.02
C VAL A 14 53.99 35.71 -5.03
N THR A 15 54.94 34.81 -4.80
CA THR A 15 54.66 33.40 -4.51
C THR A 15 54.16 33.31 -3.07
N THR A 16 52.86 33.28 -2.89
CA THR A 16 52.27 32.83 -1.63
C THR A 16 52.06 31.30 -1.72
N ALA A 17 52.84 30.60 -0.92
CA ALA A 17 52.56 29.18 -0.63
C ALA A 17 51.20 29.14 0.10
N THR A 18 50.15 28.75 -0.62
CA THR A 18 48.87 28.43 -0.01
C THR A 18 48.99 27.03 0.60
N ALA A 19 49.15 26.98 1.91
CA ALA A 19 48.91 25.78 2.66
C ALA A 19 47.46 25.34 2.37
N CYS A 20 47.24 24.18 1.79
CA CYS A 20 45.95 23.55 1.76
C CYS A 20 45.57 23.24 3.21
N ASN A 21 44.79 24.11 3.81
CA ASN A 21 43.96 23.75 4.91
C ASN A 21 42.77 22.97 4.29
N ASN A 22 42.81 21.66 4.38
CA ASN A 22 41.61 20.86 4.33
C ASN A 22 40.81 21.18 5.61
N THR A 23 40.11 22.28 5.62
CA THR A 23 38.89 22.40 6.39
C THR A 23 37.91 21.57 5.61
N GLU A 24 37.62 20.34 6.09
CA GLU A 24 36.37 19.68 5.78
C GLU A 24 35.31 20.74 6.12
N GLU A 25 34.68 21.30 5.09
CA GLU A 25 33.45 22.06 5.27
C GLU A 25 32.49 21.04 5.86
N ASN A 26 32.31 21.10 7.17
CA ASN A 26 31.27 20.38 7.87
C ASN A 26 29.97 20.99 7.33
N GLU A 27 29.47 20.42 6.22
CA GLU A 27 28.21 20.83 5.63
C GLU A 27 27.17 20.57 6.72
N TRP A 28 26.71 21.63 7.35
CA TRP A 28 25.77 21.58 8.48
C TRP A 28 24.45 21.05 7.94
N LEU A 29 24.29 19.71 7.97
CA LEU A 29 23.04 19.09 7.59
C LEU A 29 21.96 19.58 8.55
N PRO A 30 20.81 20.03 8.05
CA PRO A 30 19.73 20.53 8.89
C PRO A 30 19.27 19.44 9.86
N GLU A 31 18.86 19.88 11.05
CA GLU A 31 18.28 19.00 12.08
C GLU A 31 17.11 18.18 11.50
N VAL A 32 16.96 16.95 11.97
CA VAL A 32 15.85 16.07 11.53
C VAL A 32 14.52 16.74 11.82
N THR A 33 13.69 16.84 10.80
CA THR A 33 12.31 17.32 10.92
C THR A 33 11.34 16.23 10.49
N VAL A 34 10.23 16.09 11.21
CA VAL A 34 9.20 15.07 10.96
C VAL A 34 7.87 15.77 10.69
N GLU A 35 7.25 15.43 9.59
CA GLU A 35 5.90 15.87 9.24
C GLU A 35 4.95 14.68 9.31
N THR A 36 3.82 14.83 10.01
CA THR A 36 2.72 13.84 10.00
C THR A 36 1.79 14.14 8.83
N ILE A 37 1.56 13.19 7.94
CA ILE A 37 0.62 13.35 6.83
C ILE A 37 -0.84 13.18 7.32
N VAL A 38 -1.79 13.58 6.49
CA VAL A 38 -3.23 13.44 6.76
C VAL A 38 -3.60 11.96 6.84
N THR A 39 -4.43 11.60 7.82
CA THR A 39 -4.99 10.26 7.95
C THR A 39 -6.05 10.05 6.88
N THR A 40 -5.97 8.92 6.18
CA THR A 40 -6.91 8.49 5.12
C THR A 40 -7.45 7.10 5.42
N ASP A 41 -8.36 6.63 4.57
CA ASP A 41 -8.91 5.27 4.62
C ASP A 41 -9.41 4.87 6.01
N ILE A 42 -10.11 5.81 6.64
CA ILE A 42 -10.63 5.66 7.99
C ILE A 42 -11.88 4.79 7.95
N THR A 43 -11.80 3.62 8.60
CA THR A 43 -12.93 2.70 8.82
C THR A 43 -13.37 2.73 10.28
N ALA A 44 -14.20 1.81 10.69
CA ALA A 44 -14.59 1.64 12.08
C ALA A 44 -13.42 1.17 12.97
N THR A 45 -12.51 0.35 12.43
CA THR A 45 -11.46 -0.33 13.19
C THR A 45 -10.04 -0.10 12.68
N SER A 46 -9.90 0.64 11.56
CA SER A 46 -8.60 0.89 10.93
C SER A 46 -8.48 2.29 10.33
N ALA A 47 -7.25 2.69 10.02
CA ALA A 47 -6.94 3.91 9.28
C ALA A 47 -5.53 3.81 8.67
N ILE A 48 -5.20 4.72 7.75
CA ILE A 48 -3.86 4.87 7.20
C ILE A 48 -3.34 6.25 7.55
N SER A 49 -2.11 6.32 8.04
CA SER A 49 -1.38 7.56 8.22
C SER A 49 0.11 7.33 7.92
N GLY A 50 0.92 8.36 8.05
CA GLY A 50 2.35 8.24 7.78
C GLY A 50 3.07 9.54 8.01
N GLY A 51 4.22 9.70 7.37
CA GLY A 51 5.03 10.89 7.55
C GLY A 51 6.00 11.14 6.42
N ARG A 52 6.65 12.29 6.56
CA ARG A 52 7.84 12.67 5.82
C ARG A 52 8.90 13.12 6.80
N ILE A 53 10.11 12.64 6.57
CA ILE A 53 11.28 13.05 7.35
C ILE A 53 12.24 13.75 6.42
N SER A 54 12.84 14.83 6.88
CA SER A 54 13.87 15.57 6.16
C SER A 54 14.97 16.04 7.11
N GLY A 55 16.12 16.39 6.55
CA GLY A 55 17.32 16.74 7.30
C GLY A 55 18.35 15.62 7.32
N ASN A 56 19.18 15.56 8.36
CA ASN A 56 20.15 14.49 8.52
C ASN A 56 19.50 13.20 8.99
N MET A 57 19.35 12.22 8.09
CA MET A 57 18.69 10.93 8.35
C MET A 57 19.67 9.81 8.72
N GLU A 58 20.98 10.04 8.70
CA GLU A 58 22.01 8.99 8.93
C GLU A 58 21.93 8.36 10.33
N ASP A 59 21.48 9.14 11.33
CA ASP A 59 21.38 8.69 12.73
C ASP A 59 19.99 8.16 13.10
N ILE A 60 19.06 8.04 12.14
CA ILE A 60 17.72 7.48 12.41
C ILE A 60 17.84 5.98 12.59
N THR A 61 17.45 5.50 13.78
CA THR A 61 17.44 4.08 14.12
C THR A 61 16.08 3.42 13.89
N GLU A 62 15.01 4.20 13.96
CA GLU A 62 13.64 3.76 13.71
C GLU A 62 12.77 4.95 13.35
N PHE A 63 11.77 4.75 12.48
CA PHE A 63 10.75 5.75 12.17
C PHE A 63 9.41 5.07 11.87
N GLY A 64 8.33 5.84 11.99
CA GLY A 64 6.99 5.32 11.79
C GLY A 64 5.92 6.27 12.31
N ILE A 65 4.81 5.72 12.79
CA ILE A 65 3.73 6.46 13.42
C ILE A 65 3.41 5.93 14.82
N CYS A 66 2.93 6.82 15.70
CA CYS A 66 2.32 6.45 16.97
C CYS A 66 0.93 7.09 17.07
N TRP A 67 0.00 6.40 17.76
CA TRP A 67 -1.39 6.88 17.87
C TRP A 67 -2.00 6.56 19.22
N GLY A 68 -3.12 7.20 19.51
CA GLY A 68 -3.89 7.01 20.73
C GLY A 68 -5.01 8.03 20.86
N THR A 69 -5.77 7.94 21.95
CA THR A 69 -6.85 8.89 22.25
C THR A 69 -6.35 10.16 22.93
N SER A 70 -5.11 10.19 23.38
CA SER A 70 -4.44 11.37 23.90
C SER A 70 -3.99 12.30 22.77
N ALA A 71 -4.05 13.61 22.98
CA ALA A 71 -3.74 14.61 21.94
C ALA A 71 -2.28 14.55 21.42
N GLU A 72 -1.36 14.03 22.22
CA GLU A 72 0.06 13.89 21.86
C GLU A 72 0.56 12.47 22.12
N PRO A 73 0.21 11.50 21.25
CA PRO A 73 0.69 10.13 21.38
C PRO A 73 2.21 10.07 21.22
N THR A 74 2.83 9.09 21.87
CA THR A 74 4.25 8.84 21.80
C THR A 74 4.53 7.36 21.52
N VAL A 75 5.76 7.03 21.15
CA VAL A 75 6.21 5.65 20.90
C VAL A 75 6.11 4.71 22.12
N SER A 76 5.87 5.25 23.31
CA SER A 76 5.60 4.44 24.50
C SER A 76 4.17 3.85 24.53
N GLY A 77 3.28 4.34 23.66
CA GLY A 77 1.93 3.82 23.44
C GLY A 77 1.86 2.96 22.18
N SER A 78 0.67 2.92 21.56
CA SER A 78 0.51 2.23 20.28
C SER A 78 1.34 2.92 19.20
N HIS A 79 2.13 2.15 18.48
CA HIS A 79 2.97 2.63 17.38
C HIS A 79 3.22 1.53 16.36
N ALA A 80 3.60 1.93 15.16
CA ALA A 80 4.05 1.05 14.08
C ALA A 80 5.30 1.65 13.45
N ALA A 81 6.38 0.89 13.40
CA ALA A 81 7.57 1.24 12.65
C ALA A 81 7.33 1.03 11.15
N SER A 82 7.97 1.86 10.33
CA SER A 82 7.97 1.72 8.87
C SER A 82 9.28 1.11 8.40
N ASP A 83 9.19 0.25 7.38
CA ASP A 83 10.32 -0.30 6.64
C ASP A 83 10.52 0.38 5.26
N GLY A 84 9.72 1.41 4.99
CA GLY A 84 9.77 2.20 3.76
C GLY A 84 10.91 3.23 3.71
N SER A 85 10.79 4.22 2.81
CA SER A 85 11.73 5.35 2.78
C SER A 85 11.34 6.41 3.80
N PRO A 86 12.28 6.91 4.61
CA PRO A 86 11.99 7.95 5.58
C PRO A 86 11.51 9.27 4.92
N GLU A 87 11.92 9.56 3.68
CA GLU A 87 11.46 10.76 2.97
C GLU A 87 9.94 10.78 2.74
N SER A 88 9.32 9.59 2.63
CA SER A 88 7.85 9.48 2.52
C SER A 88 7.42 8.04 2.81
N PHE A 89 6.62 7.87 3.84
CA PHE A 89 6.13 6.55 4.27
C PHE A 89 4.67 6.60 4.69
N ALA A 90 4.02 5.43 4.62
CA ALA A 90 2.68 5.20 5.14
C ALA A 90 2.69 3.96 6.04
N CYS A 91 1.87 3.99 7.08
CA CYS A 91 1.66 2.89 8.00
C CYS A 91 0.17 2.61 8.15
N TYR A 92 -0.17 1.36 8.36
CA TYR A 92 -1.53 0.92 8.64
C TYR A 92 -1.80 0.94 10.15
N ILE A 93 -2.94 1.47 10.54
CA ILE A 93 -3.41 1.50 11.93
C ILE A 93 -4.58 0.54 12.05
N MET A 94 -4.47 -0.43 12.93
CA MET A 94 -5.50 -1.45 13.17
C MET A 94 -5.92 -1.50 14.63
N GLY A 95 -7.00 -2.25 14.92
CA GLY A 95 -7.49 -2.45 16.27
C GLY A 95 -8.05 -1.19 16.91
N LEU A 96 -8.54 -0.26 16.09
CA LEU A 96 -9.21 0.94 16.57
C LEU A 96 -10.61 0.62 17.08
N THR A 97 -11.12 1.45 17.97
CA THR A 97 -12.49 1.37 18.47
C THR A 97 -13.38 2.23 17.56
N PRO A 98 -14.53 1.72 17.11
CA PRO A 98 -15.49 2.47 16.31
C PRO A 98 -15.96 3.78 16.99
N GLY A 99 -16.33 4.78 16.20
CA GLY A 99 -16.85 6.06 16.66
C GLY A 99 -15.90 6.86 17.55
N THR A 100 -14.61 6.49 17.57
CA THR A 100 -13.64 7.00 18.54
C THR A 100 -12.70 8.01 17.90
N THR A 101 -12.45 9.10 18.60
CA THR A 101 -11.45 10.10 18.18
C THR A 101 -10.05 9.68 18.61
N TYR A 102 -9.15 9.64 17.64
CA TYR A 102 -7.73 9.36 17.80
C TYR A 102 -6.87 10.53 17.34
N TYR A 103 -5.64 10.52 17.81
CA TYR A 103 -4.55 11.37 17.34
C TYR A 103 -3.41 10.49 16.86
N VAL A 104 -2.74 10.89 15.80
CA VAL A 104 -1.59 10.21 15.21
C VAL A 104 -0.43 11.19 15.01
N ARG A 105 0.78 10.71 15.21
CA ARG A 105 2.02 11.46 14.94
C ARG A 105 3.00 10.56 14.21
N ALA A 106 3.64 11.08 13.18
CA ALA A 106 4.86 10.50 12.66
C ALA A 106 6.01 10.73 13.65
N TYR A 107 6.97 9.84 13.69
CA TYR A 107 8.15 9.94 14.55
C TYR A 107 9.42 9.46 13.85
N ALA A 108 10.56 9.95 14.33
CA ALA A 108 11.90 9.44 14.04
C ALA A 108 12.68 9.32 15.33
N THR A 109 13.25 8.15 15.60
CA THR A 109 14.08 7.87 16.77
C THR A 109 15.55 7.95 16.38
N LEU A 110 16.29 8.80 17.09
CA LEU A 110 17.73 8.99 16.97
C LEU A 110 18.41 8.62 18.32
N ALA A 111 19.71 8.51 18.32
CA ALA A 111 20.48 8.31 19.56
C ALA A 111 20.25 9.43 20.61
N SER A 112 19.92 10.65 20.16
CA SER A 112 19.63 11.80 21.02
C SER A 112 18.20 11.84 21.56
N GLY A 113 17.29 11.00 21.05
CA GLY A 113 15.87 10.95 21.44
C GLY A 113 14.94 10.86 20.24
N THR A 114 13.64 10.88 20.50
CA THR A 114 12.62 10.76 19.45
C THR A 114 12.06 12.13 19.08
N VAL A 115 12.09 12.42 17.77
CA VAL A 115 11.48 13.62 17.15
C VAL A 115 10.10 13.25 16.64
N TYR A 116 9.10 14.09 16.91
CA TYR A 116 7.72 13.85 16.51
C TYR A 116 7.20 14.93 15.58
N GLY A 117 6.42 14.53 14.59
CA GLY A 117 5.62 15.45 13.79
C GLY A 117 4.43 16.03 14.58
N THR A 118 3.76 17.02 14.00
CA THR A 118 2.52 17.58 14.59
C THR A 118 1.44 16.52 14.65
N ALA A 119 0.73 16.44 15.78
CA ALA A 119 -0.39 15.50 15.94
C ALA A 119 -1.53 15.84 14.97
N ARG A 120 -2.07 14.82 14.32
CA ARG A 120 -3.25 14.88 13.47
C ARG A 120 -4.40 14.13 14.13
N ARG A 121 -5.56 14.78 14.18
CA ARG A 121 -6.78 14.19 14.73
C ARG A 121 -7.57 13.51 13.61
N PHE A 122 -8.10 12.32 13.90
CA PHE A 122 -9.11 11.68 13.08
C PHE A 122 -10.16 10.99 13.97
N THR A 123 -11.30 10.62 13.40
CA THR A 123 -12.34 9.87 14.12
C THR A 123 -12.70 8.66 13.26
N THR A 124 -12.67 7.48 13.86
CA THR A 124 -13.11 6.24 13.21
C THR A 124 -14.60 6.32 12.86
N ALA A 125 -15.01 5.59 11.82
CA ALA A 125 -16.43 5.42 11.52
C ALA A 125 -17.15 4.73 12.71
N ASP A 126 -18.44 4.92 12.80
CA ASP A 126 -19.28 4.17 13.76
C ASP A 126 -19.32 2.67 13.35
N GLU A 127 -19.74 1.78 14.25
CA GLU A 127 -19.84 0.34 13.99
C GLU A 127 -20.66 0.01 12.72
N ASP A 128 -21.64 0.85 12.37
CA ASP A 128 -22.45 0.71 11.16
C ASP A 128 -21.73 1.17 9.87
N GLY A 129 -20.50 1.65 9.96
CA GLY A 129 -19.73 2.30 8.87
C GLY A 129 -18.55 1.51 8.31
N GLY A 130 -18.50 0.19 8.39
CA GLY A 130 -17.33 -0.49 7.85
C GLY A 130 -17.21 -2.00 7.94
N GLU A 131 -18.10 -2.67 8.60
CA GLU A 131 -18.28 -4.11 8.31
C GLU A 131 -19.17 -4.18 7.07
N GLY A 132 -18.71 -4.92 6.06
CA GLY A 132 -19.55 -5.25 4.92
C GLY A 132 -20.92 -5.62 5.45
N SER A 133 -21.99 -5.03 4.93
CA SER A 133 -23.35 -5.36 5.31
C SER A 133 -23.48 -6.89 5.32
N GLU A 134 -24.44 -7.44 6.07
CA GLU A 134 -24.73 -8.90 6.01
C GLU A 134 -24.89 -9.35 4.54
N ASP A 135 -25.32 -8.45 3.65
CA ASP A 135 -25.37 -8.66 2.20
C ASP A 135 -23.98 -8.76 1.56
N GLU A 136 -22.95 -8.02 2.03
CA GLU A 136 -21.56 -8.15 1.52
C GLU A 136 -20.92 -9.48 1.98
N MET A 137 -21.21 -9.98 3.19
CA MET A 137 -20.73 -11.29 3.65
C MET A 137 -21.30 -12.45 2.82
N GLN A 138 -22.53 -12.34 2.32
CA GLN A 138 -23.13 -13.35 1.43
C GLN A 138 -22.49 -13.39 0.03
N LEU A 139 -21.82 -12.35 -0.38
CA LEU A 139 -21.17 -12.20 -1.68
C LEU A 139 -19.66 -12.46 -1.64
N GLN A 140 -19.12 -12.85 -0.49
CA GLN A 140 -17.71 -13.18 -0.33
C GLN A 140 -17.40 -14.59 -0.86
N ILE A 141 -16.35 -14.70 -1.67
CA ILE A 141 -15.91 -15.92 -2.33
C ILE A 141 -14.45 -16.16 -1.96
N TYR A 142 -14.16 -17.25 -1.24
CA TYR A 142 -12.79 -17.66 -0.94
C TYR A 142 -12.13 -18.23 -2.19
N LEU A 143 -10.90 -17.80 -2.47
CA LEU A 143 -10.21 -18.14 -3.71
C LEU A 143 -9.61 -19.54 -3.69
N TRP A 144 -9.14 -20.01 -2.54
CA TRP A 144 -8.47 -21.29 -2.41
C TRP A 144 -9.27 -22.25 -1.54
N PRO A 145 -9.39 -23.52 -1.95
CA PRO A 145 -9.92 -24.56 -1.06
C PRO A 145 -9.03 -24.70 0.18
N GLU A 146 -9.65 -25.11 1.29
CA GLU A 146 -8.91 -25.33 2.55
C GLU A 146 -7.70 -26.27 2.33
N GLY A 147 -6.52 -25.81 2.74
CA GLY A 147 -5.26 -26.54 2.62
C GLY A 147 -4.59 -26.50 1.24
N ASN A 148 -5.20 -25.87 0.23
CA ASN A 148 -4.67 -25.85 -1.15
C ASN A 148 -4.12 -24.48 -1.57
N MET A 149 -4.05 -23.50 -0.66
CA MET A 149 -3.46 -22.20 -0.96
C MET A 149 -1.95 -22.34 -1.20
N PRO A 150 -1.45 -21.99 -2.40
CA PRO A 150 0.00 -22.02 -2.65
C PRO A 150 0.66 -20.93 -1.82
N ALA A 151 1.64 -21.31 -1.01
CA ALA A 151 2.38 -20.38 -0.18
C ALA A 151 3.86 -20.81 -0.11
N VAL A 152 4.75 -19.84 -0.28
CA VAL A 152 6.19 -19.98 -0.03
C VAL A 152 6.59 -19.24 1.24
N THR A 153 5.78 -18.25 1.65
CA THR A 153 6.00 -17.48 2.88
C THR A 153 5.55 -18.29 4.09
N SER A 154 6.46 -18.45 5.05
CA SER A 154 6.13 -19.00 6.38
C SER A 154 5.83 -17.85 7.32
N TYR A 155 4.57 -17.71 7.69
CA TYR A 155 4.09 -16.64 8.55
C TYR A 155 3.16 -17.22 9.63
N THR A 156 3.51 -17.04 10.89
CA THR A 156 2.81 -17.70 12.00
C THR A 156 2.37 -16.76 13.12
N ILE A 157 2.89 -15.53 13.16
CA ILE A 157 2.61 -14.57 14.23
C ILE A 157 2.50 -13.16 13.62
N ASN A 158 1.37 -12.47 13.87
CA ASN A 158 1.20 -11.06 13.60
C ASN A 158 1.42 -10.25 14.89
N ASN A 159 2.43 -9.38 14.88
CA ASN A 159 2.71 -8.47 15.99
C ASN A 159 2.02 -7.09 15.78
N GLY A 160 1.00 -7.02 14.94
CA GLY A 160 0.30 -5.78 14.59
C GLY A 160 0.97 -4.97 13.48
N ASN A 161 1.96 -5.54 12.80
CA ASN A 161 2.69 -4.87 11.71
C ASN A 161 2.09 -5.10 10.32
N TYR A 162 1.16 -6.05 10.19
CA TYR A 162 0.61 -6.48 8.91
C TYR A 162 -0.91 -6.45 8.94
N GLN A 163 -1.53 -6.17 7.80
CA GLN A 163 -2.99 -6.22 7.65
C GLN A 163 -3.52 -7.65 7.74
N ASP A 164 -2.83 -8.59 7.12
CA ASP A 164 -3.25 -9.98 7.09
C ASP A 164 -2.72 -10.76 8.30
N ASP A 165 -3.58 -11.48 8.97
CA ASP A 165 -3.21 -12.44 9.99
C ASP A 165 -2.71 -13.76 9.38
N PRO A 166 -2.01 -14.61 10.14
CA PRO A 166 -1.45 -15.87 9.62
C PRO A 166 -2.47 -16.82 9.00
N ASP A 167 -3.73 -16.72 9.39
CA ASP A 167 -4.87 -17.50 8.91
C ASP A 167 -5.68 -16.77 7.83
N PHE A 168 -5.18 -15.66 7.31
CA PHE A 168 -5.84 -14.93 6.23
C PHE A 168 -6.04 -15.83 5.02
N CYS A 169 -7.30 -15.93 4.57
CA CYS A 169 -7.70 -16.64 3.36
C CYS A 169 -8.02 -15.63 2.26
N PRO A 170 -7.23 -15.56 1.18
CA PRO A 170 -7.54 -14.72 0.03
C PRO A 170 -8.95 -14.97 -0.48
N ASN A 171 -9.64 -13.88 -0.76
CA ASN A 171 -11.03 -13.93 -1.17
C ASN A 171 -11.34 -12.78 -2.13
N MET A 172 -12.52 -12.82 -2.71
CA MET A 172 -13.07 -11.70 -3.44
C MET A 172 -14.50 -11.42 -3.00
N VAL A 173 -14.90 -10.14 -3.09
CA VAL A 173 -16.28 -9.70 -2.80
C VAL A 173 -16.95 -9.33 -4.10
N TRP A 174 -18.07 -9.97 -4.41
CA TRP A 174 -18.84 -9.72 -5.62
C TRP A 174 -19.83 -8.57 -5.42
N TYR A 175 -19.82 -7.65 -6.35
CA TYR A 175 -20.76 -6.54 -6.50
C TYR A 175 -21.57 -6.77 -7.78
N PRO A 176 -22.80 -7.28 -7.69
CA PRO A 176 -23.61 -7.61 -8.84
C PRO A 176 -24.07 -6.38 -9.62
N VAL A 177 -24.24 -6.55 -10.93
CA VAL A 177 -24.92 -5.58 -11.77
C VAL A 177 -26.39 -5.50 -11.36
N PRO A 178 -26.96 -4.30 -11.15
CA PRO A 178 -28.39 -4.16 -10.82
C PRO A 178 -29.30 -4.77 -11.91
N ASP A 179 -30.41 -5.36 -11.50
CA ASP A 179 -31.36 -6.08 -12.38
C ASP A 179 -31.83 -5.30 -13.62
N ASN A 180 -31.85 -3.96 -13.53
CA ASN A 180 -32.29 -3.07 -14.61
C ASN A 180 -31.16 -2.59 -15.52
N VAL A 181 -29.95 -3.10 -15.35
CA VAL A 181 -28.75 -2.72 -16.11
C VAL A 181 -28.27 -3.93 -16.95
N GLU A 182 -27.91 -3.69 -18.19
CA GLU A 182 -27.35 -4.72 -19.06
C GLU A 182 -25.95 -5.15 -18.61
N VAL A 183 -25.73 -6.45 -18.49
CA VAL A 183 -24.43 -7.04 -18.12
C VAL A 183 -23.48 -7.00 -19.33
N LYS A 184 -22.30 -6.42 -19.18
CA LYS A 184 -21.28 -6.24 -20.21
C LYS A 184 -20.10 -7.19 -20.12
N GLY A 185 -19.85 -7.72 -18.92
CA GLY A 185 -18.70 -8.56 -18.59
C GLY A 185 -18.36 -8.46 -17.13
N ALA A 186 -17.16 -8.85 -16.76
CA ALA A 186 -16.65 -8.77 -15.37
C ALA A 186 -15.39 -7.94 -15.24
N VAL A 187 -15.17 -7.37 -14.04
CA VAL A 187 -13.97 -6.62 -13.68
C VAL A 187 -13.46 -7.04 -12.31
N MET A 188 -12.20 -7.48 -12.26
CA MET A 188 -11.46 -7.68 -11.03
C MET A 188 -10.92 -6.34 -10.57
N VAL A 189 -11.28 -5.88 -9.39
CA VAL A 189 -10.80 -4.63 -8.77
C VAL A 189 -9.73 -4.97 -7.75
N CYS A 190 -8.50 -4.50 -8.00
CA CYS A 190 -7.34 -4.75 -7.15
C CYS A 190 -6.93 -3.45 -6.45
N PRO A 191 -7.27 -3.26 -5.16
CA PRO A 191 -6.87 -2.08 -4.40
C PRO A 191 -5.35 -1.95 -4.29
N GLY A 192 -4.84 -0.73 -4.21
CA GLY A 192 -3.46 -0.45 -3.89
C GLY A 192 -3.17 -0.48 -2.40
N GLY A 193 -1.96 -0.08 -2.01
CA GLY A 193 -1.54 -0.03 -0.63
C GLY A 193 -0.09 -0.50 -0.42
N ALA A 194 0.78 -0.32 -1.44
CA ALA A 194 2.21 -0.63 -1.39
C ALA A 194 2.52 -2.09 -0.99
N PHE A 195 1.61 -3.03 -1.24
CA PHE A 195 1.65 -4.42 -0.75
C PHE A 195 1.66 -4.56 0.78
N MET A 196 1.38 -3.51 1.52
CA MET A 196 1.29 -3.53 2.98
C MET A 196 -0.14 -3.66 3.47
N PHE A 197 -1.08 -3.17 2.69
CA PHE A 197 -2.51 -3.19 2.97
C PHE A 197 -3.29 -3.10 1.66
N ARG A 198 -4.62 -3.26 1.73
CA ARG A 198 -5.55 -3.01 0.63
C ARG A 198 -6.41 -1.79 0.98
N SER A 199 -6.31 -0.72 0.15
CA SER A 199 -7.02 0.53 0.35
C SER A 199 -8.54 0.34 0.19
N PRO A 200 -9.36 0.55 1.23
CA PRO A 200 -10.80 0.33 1.13
C PRO A 200 -11.49 1.31 0.16
N ASN A 201 -10.93 2.50 -0.05
CA ASN A 201 -11.48 3.49 -1.00
C ASN A 201 -11.26 3.11 -2.47
N GLU A 202 -10.34 2.20 -2.74
CA GLU A 202 -10.03 1.69 -4.08
C GLU A 202 -10.68 0.34 -4.36
N GLY A 203 -11.38 -0.23 -3.38
CA GLY A 203 -12.12 -1.48 -3.47
C GLY A 203 -13.63 -1.27 -3.72
N ALA A 204 -14.42 -1.41 -2.66
CA ALA A 204 -15.88 -1.37 -2.70
C ALA A 204 -16.50 -0.17 -3.44
N PRO A 205 -16.06 1.10 -3.25
CA PRO A 205 -16.64 2.23 -3.98
C PRO A 205 -16.43 2.13 -5.49
N VAL A 206 -15.28 1.62 -5.93
CA VAL A 206 -14.97 1.42 -7.35
C VAL A 206 -15.81 0.29 -7.92
N ALA A 207 -15.89 -0.85 -7.22
CA ALA A 207 -16.67 -2.00 -7.64
C ALA A 207 -18.17 -1.67 -7.77
N ARG A 208 -18.75 -0.96 -6.79
CA ARG A 208 -20.14 -0.48 -6.87
C ARG A 208 -20.37 0.39 -8.10
N ARG A 209 -19.45 1.32 -8.36
CA ARG A 209 -19.57 2.20 -9.53
C ARG A 209 -19.49 1.44 -10.85
N LEU A 210 -18.63 0.44 -10.94
CA LEU A 210 -18.52 -0.42 -12.11
C LEU A 210 -19.77 -1.29 -12.30
N ALA A 211 -20.33 -1.81 -11.20
CA ALA A 211 -21.59 -2.58 -11.24
C ALA A 211 -22.75 -1.73 -11.78
N GLU A 212 -22.91 -0.50 -11.34
CA GLU A 212 -23.89 0.47 -11.89
C GLU A 212 -23.71 0.71 -13.39
N LEU A 213 -22.51 0.54 -13.91
CA LEU A 213 -22.18 0.71 -15.34
C LEU A 213 -22.33 -0.58 -16.15
N GLY A 214 -22.75 -1.69 -15.53
CA GLY A 214 -23.01 -2.97 -16.18
C GLY A 214 -21.87 -3.98 -16.11
N TRP A 215 -20.91 -3.81 -15.20
CA TRP A 215 -19.82 -4.75 -15.02
C TRP A 215 -20.00 -5.55 -13.73
N GLN A 216 -20.09 -6.87 -13.82
CA GLN A 216 -19.99 -7.74 -12.64
C GLN A 216 -18.62 -7.47 -11.99
N SER A 217 -18.61 -6.88 -10.81
CA SER A 217 -17.38 -6.38 -10.23
C SER A 217 -16.97 -7.19 -9.00
N PHE A 218 -15.69 -7.50 -8.90
CA PHE A 218 -15.13 -8.31 -7.82
C PHE A 218 -13.95 -7.59 -7.18
N VAL A 219 -14.06 -7.21 -5.92
CA VAL A 219 -12.91 -6.68 -5.16
C VAL A 219 -12.06 -7.86 -4.72
N VAL A 220 -10.84 -7.93 -5.21
CA VAL A 220 -9.91 -9.01 -4.90
C VAL A 220 -9.11 -8.65 -3.65
N ASN A 221 -9.34 -9.38 -2.58
CA ASN A 221 -8.56 -9.32 -1.35
C ASN A 221 -7.38 -10.29 -1.48
N TYR A 222 -6.39 -9.88 -2.28
CA TYR A 222 -5.15 -10.62 -2.51
C TYR A 222 -4.21 -10.50 -1.30
N ARG A 223 -3.31 -11.45 -1.10
CA ARG A 223 -2.32 -11.41 -0.02
C ARG A 223 -1.40 -10.21 -0.14
N VAL A 224 -1.17 -9.55 1.00
CA VAL A 224 -0.21 -8.46 1.16
C VAL A 224 0.86 -8.87 2.16
N ARG A 225 1.86 -8.04 2.43
CA ARG A 225 2.93 -8.37 3.40
C ARG A 225 2.37 -8.98 4.69
N PRO A 226 3.04 -10.00 5.24
CA PRO A 226 4.41 -10.46 4.92
C PRO A 226 4.53 -11.37 3.70
N TYR A 227 3.43 -11.68 3.03
CA TYR A 227 3.42 -12.47 1.80
C TYR A 227 4.11 -11.73 0.65
N THR A 228 4.60 -12.48 -0.34
CA THR A 228 5.29 -11.92 -1.50
C THR A 228 4.31 -11.33 -2.52
N MET A 229 4.84 -10.53 -3.44
CA MET A 229 4.05 -10.03 -4.57
C MET A 229 3.55 -11.17 -5.46
N GLU A 230 4.39 -12.18 -5.68
CA GLU A 230 4.07 -13.35 -6.49
C GLU A 230 2.90 -14.15 -5.89
N GLU A 231 2.84 -14.26 -4.56
CA GLU A 231 1.70 -14.90 -3.88
C GLU A 231 0.42 -14.09 -4.07
N GLY A 232 0.50 -12.75 -4.05
CA GLY A 232 -0.62 -11.87 -4.38
C GLY A 232 -1.05 -11.96 -5.84
N SER A 233 -0.10 -12.10 -6.79
CA SER A 233 -0.39 -12.32 -8.21
C SER A 233 -1.14 -13.64 -8.45
N LEU A 234 -0.76 -14.71 -7.76
CA LEU A 234 -1.47 -15.99 -7.82
C LEU A 234 -2.93 -15.87 -7.33
N ASP A 235 -3.19 -15.04 -6.32
CA ASP A 235 -4.56 -14.80 -5.86
C ASP A 235 -5.40 -14.09 -6.92
N LEU A 236 -4.83 -13.12 -7.65
CA LEU A 236 -5.52 -12.45 -8.76
C LEU A 236 -5.75 -13.42 -9.92
N ALA A 237 -4.75 -14.19 -10.32
CA ALA A 237 -4.87 -15.23 -11.34
C ALA A 237 -6.00 -16.18 -11.01
N ARG A 238 -6.03 -16.64 -9.76
CA ARG A 238 -7.09 -17.51 -9.24
C ARG A 238 -8.47 -16.86 -9.32
N ALA A 239 -8.61 -15.60 -8.94
CA ALA A 239 -9.87 -14.86 -9.01
C ALA A 239 -10.38 -14.75 -10.45
N ILE A 240 -9.51 -14.44 -11.42
CA ILE A 240 -9.86 -14.38 -12.84
C ILE A 240 -10.35 -15.74 -13.34
N ARG A 241 -9.63 -16.79 -13.03
CA ARG A 241 -9.96 -18.16 -13.45
C ARG A 241 -11.28 -18.63 -12.82
N TYR A 242 -11.49 -18.33 -11.54
CA TYR A 242 -12.75 -18.63 -10.86
C TYR A 242 -13.94 -17.97 -11.57
N VAL A 243 -13.87 -16.67 -11.83
CA VAL A 243 -14.96 -15.94 -12.50
C VAL A 243 -15.15 -16.45 -13.92
N ARG A 244 -14.09 -16.82 -14.63
CA ARG A 244 -14.15 -17.41 -15.97
C ARG A 244 -14.88 -18.75 -15.98
N SER A 245 -14.58 -19.64 -15.03
CA SER A 245 -15.22 -20.94 -14.92
C SER A 245 -16.69 -20.86 -14.50
N HIS A 246 -17.09 -19.78 -13.81
CA HIS A 246 -18.46 -19.49 -13.37
C HIS A 246 -19.14 -18.41 -14.21
N ALA A 247 -18.66 -18.15 -15.42
CA ALA A 247 -19.14 -17.06 -16.28
C ALA A 247 -20.66 -17.14 -16.52
N ALA A 248 -21.20 -18.35 -16.66
CA ALA A 248 -22.64 -18.58 -16.84
C ALA A 248 -23.46 -18.12 -15.61
N ASP A 249 -22.95 -18.32 -14.39
CA ASP A 249 -23.63 -17.95 -13.14
C ASP A 249 -23.70 -16.43 -12.99
N TYR A 250 -22.72 -15.72 -13.56
CA TYR A 250 -22.65 -14.24 -13.56
C TYR A 250 -23.30 -13.61 -14.80
N GLY A 251 -23.79 -14.42 -15.75
CA GLY A 251 -24.41 -13.95 -16.98
C GLY A 251 -23.43 -13.21 -17.92
N ILE A 252 -22.15 -13.61 -17.93
CA ILE A 252 -21.09 -13.00 -18.74
C ILE A 252 -20.52 -13.98 -19.78
N ASP A 253 -19.86 -13.44 -20.80
CA ASP A 253 -18.95 -14.21 -21.65
C ASP A 253 -17.61 -14.38 -20.94
N SER A 254 -17.10 -15.62 -20.89
CA SER A 254 -15.83 -15.98 -20.25
C SER A 254 -14.61 -15.24 -20.83
N ASN A 255 -14.73 -14.67 -22.03
CA ASN A 255 -13.69 -13.84 -22.66
C ASN A 255 -13.84 -12.35 -22.35
N HIS A 256 -14.90 -11.93 -21.66
CA HIS A 256 -15.14 -10.53 -21.31
C HIS A 256 -14.86 -10.29 -19.80
N ILE A 257 -13.62 -10.60 -19.41
CA ILE A 257 -13.12 -10.38 -18.05
C ILE A 257 -11.92 -9.44 -18.14
N ALA A 258 -11.95 -8.37 -17.35
CA ALA A 258 -10.87 -7.39 -17.23
C ALA A 258 -10.39 -7.28 -15.78
N SER A 259 -9.20 -6.72 -15.60
CA SER A 259 -8.70 -6.29 -14.28
C SER A 259 -8.42 -4.80 -14.27
N VAL A 260 -8.67 -4.16 -13.15
CA VAL A 260 -8.27 -2.78 -12.87
C VAL A 260 -7.59 -2.74 -11.50
N GLY A 261 -6.45 -2.08 -11.44
CA GLY A 261 -5.69 -2.01 -10.19
C GLY A 261 -5.14 -0.61 -9.94
N PHE A 262 -4.98 -0.29 -8.67
CA PHE A 262 -4.44 0.97 -8.19
C PHE A 262 -3.07 0.74 -7.56
N SER A 263 -2.06 1.53 -7.92
CA SER A 263 -0.70 1.41 -7.35
C SER A 263 -0.21 -0.04 -7.32
N ALA A 264 -0.02 -0.64 -6.13
CA ALA A 264 0.37 -2.04 -5.96
C ALA A 264 -0.60 -3.01 -6.68
N GLY A 265 -1.92 -2.78 -6.59
CA GLY A 265 -2.91 -3.57 -7.34
C GLY A 265 -2.76 -3.44 -8.86
N GLY A 266 -2.33 -2.27 -9.35
CA GLY A 266 -1.99 -2.08 -10.77
C GLY A 266 -0.75 -2.87 -11.20
N ILE A 267 0.23 -3.02 -10.29
CA ILE A 267 1.40 -3.88 -10.53
C ILE A 267 0.96 -5.34 -10.66
N LEU A 268 0.08 -5.83 -9.77
CA LEU A 268 -0.46 -7.20 -9.87
C LEU A 268 -1.17 -7.44 -11.20
N CYS A 269 -2.04 -6.50 -11.63
CA CYS A 269 -2.72 -6.60 -12.93
C CYS A 269 -1.73 -6.65 -14.10
N GLY A 270 -0.62 -5.91 -14.02
CA GLY A 270 0.44 -5.91 -15.03
C GLY A 270 1.25 -7.21 -15.01
N ASP A 271 1.57 -7.72 -13.84
CA ASP A 271 2.30 -8.97 -13.65
C ASP A 271 1.50 -10.16 -14.19
N GLU A 272 0.21 -10.24 -13.83
CA GLU A 272 -0.71 -11.24 -14.34
C GLU A 272 -0.80 -11.22 -15.87
N ALA A 273 -0.98 -10.03 -16.46
CA ALA A 273 -1.15 -9.90 -17.92
C ALA A 273 0.13 -10.24 -18.70
N LEU A 274 1.30 -10.11 -18.11
CA LEU A 274 2.60 -10.23 -18.80
C LEU A 274 3.37 -11.51 -18.49
N HIS A 275 3.20 -12.06 -17.31
CA HIS A 275 4.08 -13.10 -16.79
C HIS A 275 3.40 -14.39 -16.35
N PHE A 276 2.09 -14.37 -16.10
CA PHE A 276 1.41 -15.58 -15.69
C PHE A 276 1.31 -16.60 -16.86
N ASP A 277 1.87 -17.78 -16.64
CA ASP A 277 1.95 -18.86 -17.64
C ASP A 277 1.07 -20.09 -17.29
N GLY A 278 0.17 -19.95 -16.31
CA GLY A 278 -0.67 -21.04 -15.83
C GLY A 278 0.03 -22.00 -14.89
N GLN A 279 1.21 -21.66 -14.37
CA GLN A 279 2.01 -22.52 -13.50
C GLN A 279 2.30 -21.91 -12.13
N VAL A 280 2.39 -22.75 -11.12
CA VAL A 280 2.90 -22.42 -9.79
C VAL A 280 4.11 -23.27 -9.51
N ASN A 281 5.27 -22.64 -9.29
CA ASN A 281 6.54 -23.36 -9.05
C ASN A 281 6.87 -24.41 -10.12
N GLY A 282 6.57 -24.13 -11.40
CA GLY A 282 6.79 -25.04 -12.51
C GLY A 282 5.79 -26.21 -12.62
N THR A 283 4.72 -26.17 -11.85
CA THR A 283 3.60 -27.12 -11.90
C THR A 283 2.36 -26.40 -12.35
N ALA A 284 1.57 -27.01 -13.24
CA ALA A 284 0.29 -26.46 -13.66
C ALA A 284 -0.59 -26.17 -12.43
N LEU A 285 -1.24 -25.02 -12.42
CA LEU A 285 -2.13 -24.60 -11.35
C LEU A 285 -3.41 -25.45 -11.41
N ASP A 286 -3.37 -26.62 -10.79
CA ASP A 286 -4.56 -27.44 -10.56
C ASP A 286 -5.29 -26.94 -9.31
N ASP A 287 -6.25 -26.07 -9.53
CA ASP A 287 -7.04 -25.46 -8.47
C ASP A 287 -8.44 -26.11 -8.31
N GLY A 288 -8.71 -27.16 -9.08
CA GLY A 288 -9.97 -27.89 -9.03
C GLY A 288 -11.19 -27.13 -9.57
N TYR A 289 -11.02 -25.88 -10.05
CA TYR A 289 -12.10 -25.05 -10.58
C TYR A 289 -12.04 -24.82 -12.09
N ILE A 290 -10.97 -25.27 -12.74
CA ILE A 290 -10.76 -24.95 -14.14
C ILE A 290 -10.73 -26.22 -14.95
N PRO A 291 -11.68 -26.41 -15.84
CA PRO A 291 -11.54 -27.37 -16.92
C PRO A 291 -10.35 -26.98 -17.79
N ASP A 292 -9.54 -27.98 -18.19
CA ASP A 292 -8.36 -27.82 -19.10
C ASP A 292 -8.67 -27.02 -20.39
N GLU A 293 -9.96 -26.88 -20.72
CA GLU A 293 -10.47 -26.19 -21.91
C GLU A 293 -10.52 -24.66 -21.77
N LEU A 294 -10.21 -24.11 -20.59
CA LEU A 294 -10.27 -22.67 -20.31
C LEU A 294 -8.90 -22.02 -20.06
N ASP A 295 -7.81 -22.76 -20.22
CA ASP A 295 -6.44 -22.27 -20.14
C ASP A 295 -6.03 -21.48 -21.37
#